data_982cebd71cd030b407fb70a411ffd8a9
#
_entry.id   982cebd71cd030b407fb70a411ffd8a9
#
_cell.length_a   1.000
_cell.length_b   1.000
_cell.length_c   1.000
_cell.angle_alpha   90.00
_cell.angle_beta   90.00
_cell.angle_gamma   90.00
#
_symmetry.space_group_name_H-M   'P 1'
#
loop_
_entity.id
_entity.type
_entity.pdbx_description
1 polymer ?
#
loop_
_entity_poly.entity_id
_entity_poly.type
_entity_poly.pdbx_seq_one_letter_code
_entity_poly.pdbx_strand_id
1 'polypeptide(L)'
;VMLNYMSRASVRSDMVTTVKDANFINSVAGKVAGVTINSSSSGVGGASKVVLRGNKSISQSSNALYVIDGIPMYNFGGGGGTEFDSRGATESIADINPEDIESISVLTGAAAAALYGSDAANGAVMITTKKGRAGKLNATFSSNTEFMTTFVTPEFQNRYGTGLNGKDSGSGVYSWGARIPENARNGYNPQDYFKTGHVYTNSLTLSGGTDRNQTYFSAAAVNSDG
;
A
#
# COMPACT_ATOMS: atom_id res chain seq x y z
N VAL A 1 10.34 -31.87 9.45
CA VAL A 1 10.77 -30.54 9.97
C VAL A 1 11.19 -29.61 8.84
N MET A 2 11.74 -30.10 7.72
CA MET A 2 12.15 -29.25 6.57
C MET A 2 10.98 -28.70 5.73
N LEU A 3 9.85 -29.37 5.68
CA LEU A 3 8.67 -28.92 4.91
C LEU A 3 7.99 -27.67 5.47
N ASN A 4 8.20 -27.37 6.75
CA ASN A 4 7.59 -26.20 7.41
C ASN A 4 8.29 -24.86 7.08
N TYR A 5 9.53 -24.89 6.62
CA TYR A 5 10.29 -23.68 6.29
C TYR A 5 9.95 -23.08 4.92
N MET A 6 9.49 -23.91 3.98
CA MET A 6 9.16 -23.45 2.61
C MET A 6 7.76 -22.85 2.46
N SER A 7 6.87 -23.06 3.44
CA SER A 7 5.48 -22.60 3.38
C SER A 7 5.22 -21.29 4.13
N ARG A 8 6.17 -20.84 4.94
CA ARG A 8 6.02 -19.66 5.79
C ARG A 8 7.28 -18.79 5.73
N ALA A 9 7.11 -17.54 5.31
CA ALA A 9 8.12 -16.51 5.48
C ALA A 9 7.65 -15.54 6.56
N SER A 10 8.54 -15.09 7.44
CA SER A 10 8.18 -14.13 8.49
C SER A 10 9.13 -12.95 8.48
N VAL A 11 8.56 -11.77 8.70
CA VAL A 11 9.26 -10.49 8.86
C VAL A 11 9.00 -9.99 10.28
N ARG A 12 10.03 -9.56 10.96
CA ARG A 12 9.94 -8.99 12.32
C ARG A 12 9.60 -7.52 12.25
N SER A 13 9.07 -7.00 13.33
CA SER A 13 8.63 -5.60 13.45
C SER A 13 9.74 -4.58 13.13
N ASP A 14 10.97 -4.85 13.53
CA ASP A 14 12.12 -3.98 13.27
C ASP A 14 12.31 -3.69 11.77
N MET A 15 12.07 -4.67 10.94
CA MET A 15 12.14 -4.50 9.48
C MET A 15 10.97 -3.67 8.91
N VAL A 16 9.80 -3.73 9.52
CA VAL A 16 8.61 -2.99 9.05
C VAL A 16 8.67 -1.53 9.47
N THR A 17 9.18 -1.26 10.67
CA THR A 17 9.23 0.09 11.24
C THR A 17 10.44 0.92 10.80
N THR A 18 11.43 0.30 10.14
CA THR A 18 12.63 1.01 9.66
C THR A 18 12.31 2.02 8.56
N VAL A 19 11.42 1.66 7.64
CA VAL A 19 10.91 2.58 6.61
C VAL A 19 9.40 2.60 6.78
N LYS A 20 8.88 3.74 7.22
CA LYS A 20 7.45 3.91 7.45
C LYS A 20 6.82 4.45 6.18
N ASP A 21 5.83 3.75 5.70
CA ASP A 21 4.94 4.16 4.62
C ASP A 21 3.55 4.36 5.22
N ALA A 22 2.75 5.25 4.67
CA ALA A 22 1.37 5.46 5.10
C ALA A 22 0.54 4.18 5.02
N ASN A 23 0.86 3.30 4.04
CA ASN A 23 0.38 1.92 4.01
C ASN A 23 1.54 0.98 4.35
N PHE A 24 1.57 0.45 5.57
CA PHE A 24 2.68 -0.36 6.07
C PHE A 24 2.97 -1.61 5.21
N ILE A 25 2.01 -2.08 4.43
CA ILE A 25 2.20 -3.20 3.51
C ILE A 25 3.30 -2.89 2.49
N ASN A 26 3.40 -1.63 2.04
CA ASN A 26 4.46 -1.22 1.12
C ASN A 26 5.86 -1.39 1.75
N SER A 27 5.98 -1.22 3.05
CA SER A 27 7.25 -1.41 3.75
C SER A 27 7.73 -2.86 3.77
N VAL A 28 6.86 -3.82 3.46
CA VAL A 28 7.19 -5.26 3.36
C VAL A 28 7.71 -5.63 1.96
N ALA A 29 7.55 -4.73 0.97
CA ALA A 29 8.03 -4.95 -0.39
C ALA A 29 9.54 -5.28 -0.41
N GLY A 30 9.90 -6.33 -1.13
CA GLY A 30 11.29 -6.79 -1.24
C GLY A 30 11.86 -7.50 0.00
N LYS A 31 11.15 -7.52 1.13
CA LYS A 31 11.64 -8.15 2.38
C LYS A 31 11.18 -9.61 2.55
N VAL A 32 10.21 -10.03 1.76
CA VAL A 32 9.67 -11.39 1.78
C VAL A 32 9.80 -12.02 0.39
N ALA A 33 10.46 -13.16 0.32
CA ALA A 33 10.60 -13.88 -0.94
C ALA A 33 9.25 -14.37 -1.48
N GLY A 34 9.03 -14.20 -2.78
CA GLY A 34 7.81 -14.62 -3.47
C GLY A 34 6.58 -13.75 -3.21
N VAL A 35 6.76 -12.58 -2.62
CA VAL A 35 5.72 -11.57 -2.42
C VAL A 35 5.99 -10.39 -3.35
N THR A 36 5.01 -10.07 -4.16
CA THR A 36 5.01 -8.87 -5.02
C THR A 36 3.96 -7.91 -4.49
N ILE A 37 4.38 -6.69 -4.16
CA ILE A 37 3.51 -5.64 -3.67
C ILE A 37 3.51 -4.53 -4.71
N ASN A 38 2.32 -4.21 -5.20
CA ASN A 38 2.10 -3.12 -6.13
C ASN A 38 1.24 -2.06 -5.43
N SER A 39 1.82 -0.91 -5.17
CA SER A 39 1.10 0.24 -4.64
C SER A 39 0.20 0.86 -5.71
N SER A 40 -0.94 1.38 -5.28
CA SER A 40 -1.86 2.12 -6.13
C SER A 40 -1.27 3.50 -6.48
N SER A 41 -1.68 4.04 -7.61
CA SER A 41 -1.40 5.43 -8.01
C SER A 41 -2.33 6.45 -7.34
N SER A 42 -3.18 6.03 -6.42
CA SER A 42 -4.17 6.90 -5.75
C SER A 42 -3.58 7.84 -4.69
N GLY A 43 -2.28 7.85 -4.52
CA GLY A 43 -1.60 8.74 -3.57
C GLY A 43 -1.32 8.08 -2.22
N VAL A 44 -1.18 8.93 -1.20
CA VAL A 44 -0.83 8.53 0.17
C VAL A 44 -1.89 7.62 0.76
N GLY A 45 -1.47 6.48 1.35
CA GLY A 45 -2.41 5.51 1.96
C GLY A 45 -3.26 4.73 0.96
N GLY A 46 -2.97 4.84 -0.35
CA GLY A 46 -3.67 4.09 -1.38
C GLY A 46 -3.56 2.58 -1.20
N ALA A 47 -4.53 1.86 -1.75
CA ALA A 47 -4.57 0.40 -1.70
C ALA A 47 -3.30 -0.23 -2.28
N SER A 48 -2.87 -1.34 -1.72
CA SER A 48 -1.71 -2.09 -2.18
C SER A 48 -2.13 -3.51 -2.55
N LYS A 49 -1.83 -3.91 -3.77
CA LYS A 49 -2.08 -5.28 -4.24
C LYS A 49 -0.95 -6.20 -3.80
N VAL A 50 -1.25 -7.14 -2.92
CA VAL A 50 -0.29 -8.17 -2.49
C VAL A 50 -0.54 -9.46 -3.24
N VAL A 51 0.41 -9.87 -4.06
CA VAL A 51 0.35 -11.08 -4.86
C VAL A 51 1.44 -12.05 -4.42
N LEU A 52 1.04 -13.28 -4.11
CA LEU A 52 1.95 -14.32 -3.68
C LEU A 52 2.24 -15.29 -4.84
N ARG A 53 3.52 -15.37 -5.23
CA ARG A 53 4.02 -16.26 -6.30
C ARG A 53 3.40 -15.98 -7.68
N GLY A 54 3.11 -14.71 -7.98
CA GLY A 54 2.59 -14.27 -9.27
C GLY A 54 1.06 -14.35 -9.40
N ASN A 55 0.53 -13.69 -10.42
CA ASN A 55 -0.89 -13.70 -10.72
C ASN A 55 -1.36 -15.09 -11.14
N LYS A 56 -2.47 -15.55 -10.57
CA LYS A 56 -3.04 -16.89 -10.82
C LYS A 56 -4.19 -16.86 -11.80
N SER A 57 -4.86 -15.73 -11.92
CA SER A 57 -6.02 -15.56 -12.81
C SER A 57 -5.99 -14.18 -13.47
N ILE A 58 -6.53 -14.11 -14.68
CA ILE A 58 -6.76 -12.87 -15.43
C ILE A 58 -8.12 -12.26 -15.05
N SER A 59 -9.10 -13.11 -14.71
CA SER A 59 -10.48 -12.68 -14.46
C SER A 59 -10.86 -12.61 -12.98
N GLN A 60 -10.03 -13.18 -12.08
CA GLN A 60 -10.30 -13.18 -10.65
C GLN A 60 -9.18 -12.49 -9.90
N SER A 61 -9.52 -11.91 -8.74
CA SER A 61 -8.52 -11.30 -7.87
C SER A 61 -7.46 -12.31 -7.47
N SER A 62 -6.20 -11.92 -7.58
CA SER A 62 -5.04 -12.69 -7.11
C SER A 62 -4.51 -12.15 -5.77
N ASN A 63 -5.27 -11.30 -5.07
CA ASN A 63 -4.88 -10.72 -3.80
C ASN A 63 -4.79 -11.78 -2.71
N ALA A 64 -3.81 -11.63 -1.83
CA ALA A 64 -3.72 -12.43 -0.62
C ALA A 64 -4.77 -12.00 0.40
N LEU A 65 -5.25 -12.94 1.22
CA LEU A 65 -6.11 -12.65 2.36
C LEU A 65 -5.28 -12.06 3.51
N TYR A 66 -5.77 -10.98 4.12
CA TYR A 66 -5.19 -10.46 5.35
C TYR A 66 -5.82 -11.11 6.57
N VAL A 67 -4.99 -11.48 7.53
CA VAL A 67 -5.41 -12.10 8.79
C VAL A 67 -4.73 -11.38 9.94
N ILE A 68 -5.49 -10.76 10.83
CA ILE A 68 -4.98 -10.02 11.98
C ILE A 68 -5.31 -10.80 13.24
N ASP A 69 -4.28 -11.19 13.99
CA ASP A 69 -4.41 -12.00 15.21
C ASP A 69 -5.31 -13.24 15.06
N GLY A 70 -5.28 -13.86 13.88
CA GLY A 70 -6.08 -15.04 13.54
C GLY A 70 -7.46 -14.74 12.97
N ILE A 71 -7.87 -13.47 12.89
CA ILE A 71 -9.17 -13.05 12.34
C ILE A 71 -8.98 -12.61 10.88
N PRO A 72 -9.66 -13.26 9.92
CA PRO A 72 -9.59 -12.85 8.53
C PRO A 72 -10.27 -11.50 8.31
N MET A 73 -9.58 -10.60 7.62
CA MET A 73 -10.08 -9.29 7.23
C MET A 73 -10.52 -9.35 5.76
N TYR A 74 -11.79 -9.13 5.54
CA TYR A 74 -12.34 -9.06 4.19
C TYR A 74 -12.31 -7.60 3.72
N ASN A 75 -11.67 -7.36 2.59
CA ASN A 75 -11.74 -6.07 1.93
C ASN A 75 -13.12 -5.90 1.29
N PHE A 76 -14.01 -5.22 1.97
CA PHE A 76 -15.32 -4.83 1.44
C PHE A 76 -15.24 -3.57 0.54
N GLY A 77 -14.08 -2.94 0.44
CA GLY A 77 -13.85 -1.75 -0.34
C GLY A 77 -13.52 -2.06 -1.80
N GLY A 78 -14.51 -2.29 -2.61
CA GLY A 78 -14.33 -2.43 -4.04
C GLY A 78 -15.41 -3.36 -4.58
N GLY A 79 -16.55 -2.82 -4.89
CA GLY A 79 -17.51 -3.47 -5.76
C GLY A 79 -16.78 -4.00 -6.98
N GLY A 80 -17.17 -5.16 -7.49
CA GLY A 80 -16.55 -5.85 -8.63
C GLY A 80 -16.50 -5.00 -9.90
N GLY A 81 -15.67 -3.99 -9.86
CA GLY A 81 -15.30 -3.16 -10.97
C GLY A 81 -14.14 -3.79 -11.73
N THR A 82 -14.09 -3.54 -12.99
CA THR A 82 -12.96 -3.80 -13.87
C THR A 82 -11.69 -3.17 -13.29
N GLU A 83 -10.50 -3.59 -13.75
CA GLU A 83 -9.19 -3.03 -13.36
C GLU A 83 -9.13 -1.49 -13.35
N PHE A 84 -10.08 -0.83 -13.98
CA PHE A 84 -10.20 0.63 -14.09
C PHE A 84 -11.07 1.27 -12.98
N ASP A 85 -11.78 0.48 -12.18
CA ASP A 85 -12.79 0.97 -11.22
C ASP A 85 -12.25 1.13 -9.79
N SER A 86 -11.06 0.65 -9.51
CA SER A 86 -10.42 0.74 -8.19
C SER A 86 -9.66 2.06 -7.96
N ARG A 87 -10.07 3.13 -8.61
CA ARG A 87 -9.46 4.44 -8.42
C ARG A 87 -9.72 4.93 -6.99
N GLY A 88 -8.66 4.96 -6.21
CA GLY A 88 -8.72 5.54 -4.86
C GLY A 88 -9.39 4.67 -3.79
N ALA A 89 -9.60 3.38 -4.05
CA ALA A 89 -10.01 2.46 -2.99
C ALA A 89 -8.94 2.44 -1.89
N THR A 90 -9.35 2.73 -0.67
CA THR A 90 -8.53 2.50 0.52
C THR A 90 -8.77 1.08 0.99
N GLU A 91 -7.72 0.40 1.44
CA GLU A 91 -7.83 -0.90 2.07
C GLU A 91 -7.96 -0.72 3.59
N SER A 92 -8.85 -1.48 4.22
CA SER A 92 -9.00 -1.46 5.68
C SER A 92 -7.70 -1.80 6.42
N ILE A 93 -6.77 -2.45 5.75
CA ILE A 93 -5.45 -2.79 6.27
C ILE A 93 -4.55 -1.56 6.43
N ALA A 94 -4.76 -0.49 5.66
CA ALA A 94 -3.98 0.74 5.75
C ALA A 94 -4.24 1.51 7.05
N ASP A 95 -5.36 1.26 7.72
CA ASP A 95 -5.72 1.91 8.98
C ASP A 95 -4.93 1.36 10.18
N ILE A 96 -4.15 0.29 9.98
CA ILE A 96 -3.35 -0.30 11.06
C ILE A 96 -2.06 0.49 11.24
N ASN A 97 -1.82 0.92 12.47
CA ASN A 97 -0.57 1.56 12.83
C ASN A 97 0.61 0.55 12.70
N PRO A 98 1.63 0.83 11.89
CA PRO A 98 2.81 -0.04 11.76
C PRO A 98 3.51 -0.33 13.09
N GLU A 99 3.44 0.60 14.03
CA GLU A 99 4.06 0.46 15.34
C GLU A 99 3.39 -0.61 16.22
N ASP A 100 2.15 -0.98 15.91
CA ASP A 100 1.41 -2.01 16.65
C ASP A 100 1.70 -3.42 16.17
N ILE A 101 2.45 -3.55 15.07
CA ILE A 101 2.79 -4.83 14.49
C ILE A 101 3.98 -5.46 15.22
N GLU A 102 3.82 -6.69 15.69
CA GLU A 102 4.90 -7.50 16.26
C GLU A 102 5.60 -8.31 15.17
N SER A 103 4.84 -8.94 14.28
CA SER A 103 5.39 -9.72 13.19
C SER A 103 4.40 -9.89 12.04
N ILE A 104 4.93 -10.04 10.83
CA ILE A 104 4.16 -10.39 9.64
C ILE A 104 4.66 -11.74 9.16
N SER A 105 3.75 -12.66 8.92
CA SER A 105 4.03 -13.98 8.37
C SER A 105 3.23 -14.21 7.11
N VAL A 106 3.85 -14.73 6.07
CA VAL A 106 3.19 -15.02 4.81
C VAL A 106 3.03 -16.52 4.64
N LEU A 107 1.80 -16.95 4.44
CA LEU A 107 1.44 -18.34 4.14
C LEU A 107 1.14 -18.50 2.65
N THR A 108 1.68 -19.56 2.07
CA THR A 108 1.37 -19.91 0.68
C THR A 108 -0.05 -20.44 0.53
N GLY A 109 -0.61 -20.38 -0.68
CA GLY A 109 -2.01 -20.66 -0.95
C GLY A 109 -2.54 -21.97 -0.36
N ALA A 110 -1.81 -23.08 -0.53
CA ALA A 110 -2.25 -24.36 0.00
C ALA A 110 -2.31 -24.40 1.54
N ALA A 111 -1.30 -23.83 2.21
CA ALA A 111 -1.25 -23.75 3.68
C ALA A 111 -2.28 -22.75 4.21
N ALA A 112 -2.47 -21.64 3.52
CA ALA A 112 -3.48 -20.64 3.88
C ALA A 112 -4.90 -21.16 3.69
N ALA A 113 -5.18 -21.84 2.56
CA ALA A 113 -6.48 -22.43 2.28
C ALA A 113 -6.88 -23.54 3.27
N ALA A 114 -5.92 -24.29 3.78
CA ALA A 114 -6.15 -25.29 4.82
C ALA A 114 -6.61 -24.68 6.15
N LEU A 115 -6.21 -23.42 6.44
CA LEU A 115 -6.56 -22.73 7.68
C LEU A 115 -7.79 -21.83 7.54
N TYR A 116 -7.92 -21.15 6.40
CA TYR A 116 -8.92 -20.08 6.20
C TYR A 116 -9.87 -20.34 5.02
N GLY A 117 -9.83 -21.53 4.43
CA GLY A 117 -10.74 -21.93 3.35
C GLY A 117 -10.39 -21.32 1.98
N SER A 118 -11.40 -21.26 1.10
CA SER A 118 -11.26 -20.82 -0.29
C SER A 118 -10.76 -19.38 -0.45
N ASP A 119 -11.10 -18.52 0.48
CA ASP A 119 -10.76 -17.08 0.43
C ASP A 119 -9.25 -16.86 0.55
N ALA A 120 -8.56 -17.81 1.18
CA ALA A 120 -7.10 -17.81 1.28
C ALA A 120 -6.41 -18.64 0.18
N ALA A 121 -7.11 -19.03 -0.89
CA ALA A 121 -6.52 -19.82 -1.99
C ALA A 121 -5.32 -19.12 -2.65
N ASN A 122 -5.31 -17.80 -2.66
CA ASN A 122 -4.18 -16.99 -3.17
C ASN A 122 -3.05 -16.84 -2.16
N GLY A 123 -3.22 -17.32 -0.94
CA GLY A 123 -2.33 -17.16 0.19
C GLY A 123 -2.85 -16.17 1.20
N ALA A 124 -2.18 -16.09 2.35
CA ALA A 124 -2.55 -15.17 3.41
C ALA A 124 -1.34 -14.44 3.97
N VAL A 125 -1.54 -13.16 4.31
CA VAL A 125 -0.63 -12.34 5.07
C VAL A 125 -1.14 -12.28 6.51
N MET A 126 -0.44 -12.93 7.41
CA MET A 126 -0.79 -12.98 8.83
C MET A 126 -0.04 -11.90 9.59
N ILE A 127 -0.77 -11.03 10.23
CA ILE A 127 -0.27 -9.92 11.03
C ILE A 127 -0.53 -10.27 12.50
N THR A 128 0.52 -10.24 13.29
CA THR A 128 0.41 -10.40 14.74
C THR A 128 0.67 -9.05 15.39
N THR A 129 -0.25 -8.60 16.24
CA THR A 129 -0.13 -7.31 16.92
C THR A 129 0.65 -7.44 18.23
N LYS A 130 1.26 -6.34 18.65
CA LYS A 130 1.95 -6.24 19.93
C LYS A 130 0.95 -6.36 21.08
N LYS A 131 1.36 -7.05 22.11
CA LYS A 131 0.58 -7.21 23.36
C LYS A 131 1.29 -6.55 24.52
N GLY A 132 0.55 -6.26 25.58
CA GLY A 132 1.12 -5.81 26.83
C GLY A 132 2.15 -6.83 27.37
N ARG A 133 3.13 -6.34 28.07
CA ARG A 133 4.16 -7.18 28.71
C ARG A 133 4.25 -6.83 30.18
N ALA A 134 4.49 -7.85 31.01
CA ALA A 134 4.78 -7.63 32.41
C ALA A 134 6.07 -6.82 32.55
N GLY A 135 6.07 -5.85 33.44
CA GLY A 135 7.20 -4.98 33.71
C GLY A 135 6.81 -3.54 33.97
N LYS A 136 7.81 -2.68 34.02
CA LYS A 136 7.61 -1.24 34.19
C LYS A 136 6.89 -0.64 32.98
N LEU A 137 6.17 0.44 33.23
CA LEU A 137 5.57 1.22 32.15
C LEU A 137 6.65 1.68 31.17
N ASN A 138 6.49 1.27 29.92
CA ASN A 138 7.30 1.72 28.80
C ASN A 138 6.44 2.61 27.91
N ALA A 139 6.91 3.83 27.66
CA ALA A 139 6.28 4.78 26.77
C ALA A 139 7.21 5.02 25.58
N THR A 140 6.69 4.84 24.37
CA THR A 140 7.43 5.10 23.13
C THR A 140 6.66 6.12 22.31
N PHE A 141 7.31 7.21 21.94
CA PHE A 141 6.81 8.18 20.98
C PHE A 141 7.61 8.07 19.70
N SER A 142 6.92 8.01 18.57
CA SER A 142 7.51 7.96 17.25
C SER A 142 6.89 9.01 16.36
N SER A 143 7.74 9.77 15.66
CA SER A 143 7.32 10.79 14.70
C SER A 143 8.06 10.55 13.39
N ASN A 144 7.33 10.56 12.28
CA ASN A 144 7.87 10.42 10.94
C ASN A 144 7.32 11.53 10.04
N THR A 145 8.18 12.10 9.22
CA THR A 145 7.81 13.08 8.20
C THR A 145 8.31 12.59 6.87
N GLU A 146 7.41 12.51 5.91
CA GLU A 146 7.67 12.07 4.56
C GLU A 146 7.35 13.19 3.57
N PHE A 147 8.23 13.37 2.58
CA PHE A 147 8.05 14.34 1.50
C PHE A 147 7.87 13.57 0.20
N MET A 148 6.79 13.83 -0.51
CA MET A 148 6.48 13.19 -1.78
C MET A 148 6.57 14.20 -2.92
N THR A 149 7.39 13.87 -3.90
CA THR A 149 7.50 14.65 -5.14
C THR A 149 7.29 13.73 -6.33
N THR A 150 6.79 14.28 -7.43
CA THR A 150 6.73 13.54 -8.69
C THR A 150 8.14 13.22 -9.17
N PHE A 151 8.37 11.93 -9.43
CA PHE A 151 9.68 11.45 -9.88
C PHE A 151 9.78 11.41 -11.40
N VAL A 152 8.76 10.89 -12.06
CA VAL A 152 8.69 10.80 -13.53
C VAL A 152 7.32 11.24 -13.98
N THR A 153 7.28 12.17 -14.91
CA THR A 153 6.07 12.58 -15.62
C THR A 153 6.25 12.34 -17.12
N PRO A 154 5.16 12.03 -17.84
CA PRO A 154 5.23 11.90 -19.28
C PRO A 154 5.68 13.22 -19.93
N GLU A 155 6.58 13.14 -20.90
CA GLU A 155 6.92 14.27 -21.74
C GLU A 155 5.88 14.40 -22.85
N PHE A 156 5.19 15.53 -22.89
CA PHE A 156 4.21 15.82 -23.93
C PHE A 156 4.84 16.65 -25.05
N GLN A 157 4.40 16.36 -26.27
CA GLN A 157 4.78 17.18 -27.42
C GLN A 157 4.01 18.52 -27.39
N ASN A 158 4.69 19.62 -27.71
CA ASN A 158 4.15 20.98 -27.74
C ASN A 158 4.16 21.60 -29.15
N ARG A 159 4.27 20.77 -30.18
CA ARG A 159 4.39 21.23 -31.58
C ARG A 159 3.06 21.23 -32.33
N TYR A 160 2.15 20.33 -31.95
CA TYR A 160 0.86 20.15 -32.62
C TYR A 160 -0.28 20.26 -31.61
N GLY A 161 -1.40 20.84 -32.03
CA GLY A 161 -2.62 20.90 -31.24
C GLY A 161 -3.38 19.57 -31.18
N THR A 162 -4.53 19.60 -30.50
CA THR A 162 -5.43 18.44 -30.46
C THR A 162 -6.08 18.22 -31.82
N GLY A 163 -6.09 16.98 -32.28
CA GLY A 163 -6.67 16.61 -33.57
C GLY A 163 -5.89 15.54 -34.31
N LEU A 164 -6.25 15.31 -35.55
CA LEU A 164 -5.66 14.30 -36.41
C LEU A 164 -5.41 14.85 -37.83
N ASN A 165 -4.35 14.37 -38.50
CA ASN A 165 -4.02 14.72 -39.88
C ASN A 165 -3.86 16.25 -40.13
N GLY A 166 -3.30 16.98 -39.16
CA GLY A 166 -3.06 18.41 -39.28
C GLY A 166 -4.32 19.27 -39.13
N LYS A 167 -5.47 18.70 -38.75
CA LYS A 167 -6.71 19.40 -38.50
C LYS A 167 -7.02 19.40 -37.02
N ASP A 168 -7.34 20.57 -36.47
CA ASP A 168 -7.74 20.67 -35.09
C ASP A 168 -9.12 20.05 -34.85
N SER A 169 -9.25 19.37 -33.74
CA SER A 169 -10.50 18.81 -33.24
C SER A 169 -10.68 19.31 -31.82
N GLY A 170 -11.76 19.99 -31.54
CA GLY A 170 -12.07 20.60 -30.24
C GLY A 170 -12.21 19.61 -29.09
N SER A 171 -12.29 18.33 -29.35
CA SER A 171 -12.23 17.24 -28.39
C SER A 171 -11.58 16.03 -29.05
N GLY A 172 -10.52 15.53 -28.49
CA GLY A 172 -9.91 14.35 -29.08
C GLY A 172 -8.78 13.79 -28.26
N VAL A 173 -8.65 12.48 -28.32
CA VAL A 173 -7.56 11.71 -27.74
C VAL A 173 -6.25 11.79 -28.57
N TYR A 174 -6.31 12.50 -29.71
CA TYR A 174 -5.18 12.62 -30.63
C TYR A 174 -4.52 13.99 -30.52
N SER A 175 -3.19 14.03 -30.57
CA SER A 175 -2.36 15.23 -30.47
C SER A 175 -1.59 15.50 -31.77
N TRP A 176 -2.28 15.35 -32.92
CA TRP A 176 -1.72 15.51 -34.26
C TRP A 176 -2.57 16.46 -35.10
N GLY A 177 -3.08 17.52 -34.45
CA GLY A 177 -3.83 18.59 -35.10
C GLY A 177 -2.95 19.56 -35.87
N ALA A 178 -3.37 20.82 -36.01
CA ALA A 178 -2.60 21.86 -36.65
C ALA A 178 -1.30 22.16 -35.89
N ARG A 179 -0.27 22.58 -36.64
CA ARG A 179 1.00 22.97 -36.03
C ARG A 179 0.82 24.25 -35.24
N ILE A 180 1.20 24.24 -33.97
CA ILE A 180 1.17 25.38 -33.08
C ILE A 180 2.30 26.35 -33.47
N PRO A 181 2.02 27.64 -33.74
CA PRO A 181 3.05 28.64 -33.99
C PRO A 181 4.01 28.75 -32.82
N GLU A 182 5.28 29.06 -33.08
CA GLU A 182 6.31 29.12 -32.03
C GLU A 182 6.03 30.12 -30.93
N ASN A 183 5.42 31.22 -31.27
CA ASN A 183 5.00 32.27 -30.30
C ASN A 183 3.78 31.89 -29.43
N ALA A 184 3.06 30.85 -29.81
CA ALA A 184 1.91 30.34 -29.05
C ALA A 184 2.18 29.01 -28.32
N ARG A 185 3.41 28.54 -28.35
CA ARG A 185 3.82 27.32 -27.63
C ARG A 185 3.98 27.65 -26.15
N ASN A 186 2.88 27.69 -25.43
CA ASN A 186 2.91 27.63 -23.99
C ASN A 186 3.19 26.17 -23.59
N GLY A 187 4.42 25.92 -23.14
CA GLY A 187 4.81 24.58 -22.74
C GLY A 187 3.96 24.11 -21.57
N TYR A 188 2.91 23.33 -21.84
CA TYR A 188 2.22 22.61 -20.78
C TYR A 188 3.20 21.60 -20.18
N ASN A 189 3.54 21.81 -18.92
CA ASN A 189 4.34 20.88 -18.17
C ASN A 189 3.43 20.24 -17.09
N PRO A 190 3.13 18.93 -17.16
CA PRO A 190 2.30 18.28 -16.17
C PRO A 190 2.89 18.32 -14.76
N GLN A 191 4.19 18.55 -14.60
CA GLN A 191 4.82 18.72 -13.31
C GLN A 191 4.31 19.96 -12.55
N ASP A 192 3.91 21.00 -13.27
CA ASP A 192 3.41 22.24 -12.67
C ASP A 192 2.07 22.05 -11.93
N TYR A 193 1.36 20.97 -12.24
CA TYR A 193 0.12 20.58 -11.56
C TYR A 193 0.39 19.95 -10.18
N PHE A 194 1.50 19.25 -10.03
CA PHE A 194 1.81 18.51 -8.81
C PHE A 194 2.56 19.40 -7.81
N LYS A 195 2.13 19.35 -6.58
CA LYS A 195 2.83 19.98 -5.45
C LYS A 195 3.64 18.94 -4.70
N THR A 196 4.59 19.39 -3.90
CA THR A 196 5.26 18.51 -2.94
C THR A 196 4.26 18.15 -1.84
N GLY A 197 3.94 16.87 -1.73
CA GLY A 197 3.10 16.36 -0.66
C GLY A 197 3.90 16.15 0.62
N HIS A 198 3.21 16.27 1.76
CA HIS A 198 3.78 16.05 3.08
C HIS A 198 2.92 15.05 3.85
N VAL A 199 3.54 14.07 4.48
CA VAL A 199 2.87 13.13 5.38
C VAL A 199 3.52 13.18 6.75
N TYR A 200 2.75 13.49 7.76
CA TYR A 200 3.18 13.50 9.16
C TYR A 200 2.50 12.33 9.89
N THR A 201 3.31 11.38 10.33
CA THR A 201 2.83 10.24 11.12
C THR A 201 3.39 10.35 12.52
N ASN A 202 2.50 10.52 13.50
CA ASN A 202 2.86 10.54 14.91
C ASN A 202 2.19 9.39 15.62
N SER A 203 2.93 8.65 16.43
CA SER A 203 2.39 7.55 17.21
C SER A 203 2.92 7.56 18.64
N LEU A 204 2.06 7.19 19.57
CA LEU A 204 2.37 7.02 20.99
C LEU A 204 1.94 5.60 21.40
N THR A 205 2.86 4.85 21.96
CA THR A 205 2.57 3.52 22.48
C THR A 205 2.94 3.46 23.97
N LEU A 206 2.05 2.88 24.76
CA LEU A 206 2.25 2.63 26.18
C LEU A 206 2.08 1.14 26.46
N SER A 207 3.05 0.53 27.10
CA SER A 207 2.96 -0.87 27.50
C SER A 207 3.50 -1.07 28.90
N GLY A 208 2.84 -1.91 29.67
CA GLY A 208 3.26 -2.22 31.02
C GLY A 208 2.27 -3.14 31.71
N GLY A 209 2.60 -3.57 32.90
CA GLY A 209 1.70 -4.39 33.71
C GLY A 209 2.39 -5.31 34.67
N THR A 210 1.60 -6.18 35.25
CA THR A 210 2.04 -7.24 36.16
C THR A 210 1.88 -8.60 35.46
N ASP A 211 2.34 -9.67 36.06
CA ASP A 211 2.14 -11.03 35.55
C ASP A 211 0.65 -11.41 35.37
N ARG A 212 -0.25 -10.73 36.09
CA ARG A 212 -1.68 -10.98 36.03
C ARG A 212 -2.43 -10.03 35.08
N ASN A 213 -1.97 -8.78 34.99
CA ASN A 213 -2.60 -7.75 34.17
C ASN A 213 -1.55 -7.06 33.32
N GLN A 214 -1.68 -7.22 32.00
CA GLN A 214 -0.80 -6.61 31.02
C GLN A 214 -1.63 -5.68 30.13
N THR A 215 -1.16 -4.46 29.97
CA THR A 215 -1.85 -3.43 29.20
C THR A 215 -0.97 -2.95 28.07
N TYR A 216 -1.56 -2.85 26.90
CA TYR A 216 -0.98 -2.19 25.72
C TYR A 216 -1.98 -1.13 25.25
N PHE A 217 -1.49 0.06 25.04
CA PHE A 217 -2.26 1.17 24.47
C PHE A 217 -1.44 1.79 23.35
N SER A 218 -2.07 2.05 22.23
CA SER A 218 -1.47 2.83 21.14
C SER A 218 -2.44 3.87 20.60
N ALA A 219 -1.89 4.97 20.15
CA ALA A 219 -2.61 6.00 19.42
C ALA A 219 -1.70 6.51 18.29
N ALA A 220 -2.26 6.63 17.10
CA ALA A 220 -1.55 7.16 15.95
C ALA A 220 -2.39 8.22 15.24
N ALA A 221 -1.71 9.23 14.69
CA ALA A 221 -2.32 10.24 13.85
C ALA A 221 -1.48 10.39 12.58
N VAL A 222 -2.14 10.28 11.44
CA VAL A 222 -1.55 10.49 10.12
C VAL A 222 -2.23 11.69 9.49
N ASN A 223 -1.44 12.71 9.19
CA ASN A 223 -1.90 13.90 8.46
C ASN A 223 -1.15 13.97 7.14
N SER A 224 -1.88 14.05 6.04
CA SER A 224 -1.32 14.20 4.71
C SER A 224 -1.84 15.45 4.04
N ASP A 225 -0.96 16.16 3.35
CA ASP A 225 -1.25 17.33 2.52
C ASP A 225 -0.45 17.20 1.21
N GLY A 226 -1.14 17.47 0.04
CA GLY A 226 -0.52 17.34 -1.26
C GLY A 226 -1.47 17.55 -2.42
#